data_045098bdcecd4b2c24010a20a7616474
#
_entry.id   045098bdcecd4b2c24010a20a7616474
#
_cell.length_a   1.000
_cell.length_b   1.000
_cell.length_c   1.000
_cell.angle_alpha   90.00
_cell.angle_beta   90.00
_cell.angle_gamma   90.00
#
_symmetry.space_group_name_H-M   'P 1'
#
loop_
_entity.id
_entity.type
_entity.pdbx_description
1 polymer ?
#
loop_
_entity_poly.entity_id
_entity_poly.type
_entity_poly.pdbx_seq_one_letter_code
_entity_poly.pdbx_strand_id
1 'polypeptide(L)'
;MGDEAALTERLTRPSAATRQAVALLDGEILVLGAGGKMGPNLVELLIRAGAPRVTAVSRFSDSVHRDYLDTVGAHTIAADLLDETALQSLPDVPYVFILAGYKFGSTGNEEATWATNTYLPARAVSRYRDARIVYLSSGNVYPFVSGDSAGSREEDATDPVGEYAQSRLGGERLVAFESKCHGTPVITVRLFYATELRYGIIHDVVTRVHQGETIDLSMGHANQIWQGDALNYMARMFPLCASPAAVLNLTGTEVLSVRAIAEQAGVLLGKEPVLVGEESGTALLGNCERLVEVLGECEVGFEEILGWMVDWVKEGGRSLGKPTGYEKRSGKF
;
A
#
# COMPACT_ATOMS: atom_id res chain seq x y z
N MET A 1 4.06 11.61 -18.83
CA MET A 1 3.32 12.27 -17.70
C MET A 1 4.28 13.30 -17.14
N GLY A 2 4.04 14.58 -17.43
CA GLY A 2 5.13 15.59 -17.46
C GLY A 2 5.58 16.19 -16.12
N ASP A 3 4.86 16.05 -15.00
CA ASP A 3 5.28 16.65 -13.74
C ASP A 3 4.60 15.99 -12.51
N GLU A 4 5.04 16.36 -11.30
CA GLU A 4 4.48 15.84 -10.05
C GLU A 4 3.03 16.26 -9.80
N ALA A 5 2.57 17.38 -10.34
CA ALA A 5 1.19 17.82 -10.18
C ALA A 5 0.25 16.91 -11.00
N ALA A 6 0.63 16.60 -12.25
CA ALA A 6 -0.11 15.65 -13.09
C ALA A 6 -0.10 14.23 -12.49
N LEU A 7 1.02 13.81 -11.90
CA LEU A 7 1.10 12.53 -11.19
C LEU A 7 0.15 12.51 -9.99
N THR A 8 0.18 13.54 -9.15
CA THR A 8 -0.69 13.66 -7.97
C THR A 8 -2.16 13.67 -8.38
N GLU A 9 -2.51 14.45 -9.40
CA GLU A 9 -3.87 14.51 -9.93
C GLU A 9 -4.37 13.12 -10.36
N ARG A 10 -3.51 12.33 -11.00
CA ARG A 10 -3.86 10.98 -11.45
C ARG A 10 -3.94 9.96 -10.30
N LEU A 11 -3.05 10.08 -9.31
CA LEU A 11 -3.08 9.23 -8.11
C LEU A 11 -4.33 9.47 -7.24
N THR A 12 -4.82 10.71 -7.22
CA THR A 12 -5.90 11.14 -6.32
C THR A 12 -7.23 11.35 -7.02
N ARG A 13 -7.33 10.94 -8.30
CA ARG A 13 -8.58 11.01 -9.06
C ARG A 13 -9.55 9.92 -8.59
N PRO A 14 -10.69 10.29 -7.96
CA PRO A 14 -11.66 9.28 -7.55
C PRO A 14 -12.43 8.76 -8.78
N SER A 15 -12.57 7.45 -8.87
CA SER A 15 -13.45 6.82 -9.86
C SER A 15 -14.93 7.12 -9.59
N ALA A 16 -15.79 6.84 -10.54
CA ALA A 16 -17.24 6.98 -10.34
C ALA A 16 -17.75 6.10 -9.19
N ALA A 17 -17.25 4.86 -9.11
CA ALA A 17 -17.59 3.93 -8.04
C ALA A 17 -17.10 4.42 -6.67
N THR A 18 -15.92 5.05 -6.61
CA THR A 18 -15.38 5.64 -5.38
C THR A 18 -16.24 6.82 -4.92
N ARG A 19 -16.63 7.71 -5.84
CA ARG A 19 -17.54 8.84 -5.49
C ARG A 19 -18.87 8.33 -4.94
N GLN A 20 -19.45 7.29 -5.55
CA GLN A 20 -20.68 6.68 -5.07
C GLN A 20 -20.52 6.06 -3.68
N ALA A 21 -19.43 5.32 -3.44
CA ALA A 21 -19.16 4.69 -2.15
C ALA A 21 -18.93 5.74 -1.04
N VAL A 22 -18.15 6.78 -1.33
CA VAL A 22 -17.85 7.84 -0.36
C VAL A 22 -19.11 8.69 -0.07
N ALA A 23 -19.99 8.93 -1.04
CA ALA A 23 -21.25 9.65 -0.84
C ALA A 23 -22.23 8.92 0.11
N LEU A 24 -22.04 7.62 0.36
CA LEU A 24 -22.83 6.85 1.32
C LEU A 24 -22.29 6.92 2.76
N LEU A 25 -21.11 7.52 2.97
CA LEU A 25 -20.54 7.71 4.29
C LEU A 25 -21.14 8.92 4.98
N ASP A 26 -21.73 8.71 6.13
CA ASP A 26 -22.51 9.70 6.88
C ASP A 26 -21.72 10.38 8.02
N GLY A 27 -20.38 10.21 8.05
CA GLY A 27 -19.56 10.75 9.11
C GLY A 27 -18.10 11.01 8.72
N GLU A 28 -17.37 11.50 9.69
CA GLU A 28 -15.95 11.83 9.56
C GLU A 28 -15.09 10.58 9.33
N ILE A 29 -14.07 10.71 8.50
CA ILE A 29 -13.07 9.69 8.22
C ILE A 29 -11.76 10.09 8.90
N LEU A 30 -11.22 9.19 9.72
CA LEU A 30 -9.91 9.35 10.36
C LEU A 30 -8.86 8.50 9.65
N VAL A 31 -7.72 9.10 9.31
CA VAL A 31 -6.60 8.40 8.68
C VAL A 31 -5.39 8.40 9.61
N LEU A 32 -5.16 7.28 10.29
CA LEU A 32 -4.01 7.08 11.20
C LEU A 32 -2.78 6.66 10.38
N GLY A 33 -1.72 7.47 10.43
CA GLY A 33 -0.52 7.29 9.63
C GLY A 33 -0.56 8.06 8.30
N ALA A 34 -1.31 9.16 8.25
CA ALA A 34 -1.52 9.98 7.05
C ALA A 34 -0.25 10.61 6.46
N GLY A 35 0.84 10.75 7.22
CA GLY A 35 2.13 11.24 6.72
C GLY A 35 2.99 10.18 6.03
N GLY A 36 2.51 8.93 5.91
CA GLY A 36 3.21 7.86 5.18
C GLY A 36 3.09 7.99 3.67
N LYS A 37 3.74 7.07 2.91
CA LYS A 37 3.80 7.11 1.44
C LYS A 37 2.44 7.24 0.75
N MET A 38 1.43 6.50 1.21
CA MET A 38 0.10 6.47 0.58
C MET A 38 -0.89 7.44 1.22
N GLY A 39 -0.62 7.84 2.46
CA GLY A 39 -1.56 8.61 3.27
C GLY A 39 -1.99 9.93 2.66
N PRO A 40 -1.06 10.81 2.21
CA PRO A 40 -1.44 12.09 1.62
C PRO A 40 -2.36 11.94 0.39
N ASN A 41 -2.04 10.98 -0.48
CA ASN A 41 -2.86 10.72 -1.68
C ASN A 41 -4.22 10.11 -1.33
N LEU A 42 -4.32 9.24 -0.31
CA LEU A 42 -5.62 8.71 0.14
C LEU A 42 -6.50 9.82 0.70
N VAL A 43 -5.94 10.68 1.54
CA VAL A 43 -6.66 11.82 2.13
C VAL A 43 -7.20 12.74 1.04
N GLU A 44 -6.37 13.14 0.08
CA GLU A 44 -6.83 13.98 -1.04
C GLU A 44 -7.89 13.29 -1.89
N LEU A 45 -7.71 11.99 -2.22
CA LEU A 45 -8.71 11.22 -2.97
C LEU A 45 -10.06 11.20 -2.25
N LEU A 46 -10.10 10.99 -0.93
CA LEU A 46 -11.32 10.99 -0.13
C LEU A 46 -12.02 12.36 -0.17
N ILE A 47 -11.26 13.46 -0.02
CA ILE A 47 -11.79 14.82 -0.10
C ILE A 47 -12.34 15.09 -1.50
N ARG A 48 -11.61 14.74 -2.55
CA ARG A 48 -12.05 14.88 -3.96
C ARG A 48 -13.24 13.99 -4.31
N ALA A 49 -13.41 12.89 -3.60
CA ALA A 49 -14.58 12.03 -3.71
C ALA A 49 -15.83 12.59 -3.00
N GLY A 50 -15.68 13.65 -2.20
CA GLY A 50 -16.77 14.31 -1.49
C GLY A 50 -16.99 13.79 -0.07
N ALA A 51 -15.97 13.23 0.59
CA ALA A 51 -16.06 12.84 2.00
C ALA A 51 -16.50 14.04 2.87
N PRO A 52 -17.41 13.86 3.84
CA PRO A 52 -17.93 14.96 4.66
C PRO A 52 -16.84 15.70 5.44
N ARG A 53 -15.90 14.95 5.99
CA ARG A 53 -14.69 15.45 6.67
C ARG A 53 -13.63 14.37 6.71
N VAL A 54 -12.37 14.76 6.52
CA VAL A 54 -11.21 13.86 6.64
C VAL A 54 -10.22 14.44 7.63
N THR A 55 -9.96 13.69 8.71
CA THR A 55 -8.93 14.02 9.70
C THR A 55 -7.69 13.15 9.48
N ALA A 56 -6.57 13.80 9.23
CA ALA A 56 -5.28 13.19 8.94
C ALA A 56 -4.37 13.23 10.18
N VAL A 57 -4.00 12.06 10.72
CA VAL A 57 -3.18 11.96 11.92
C VAL A 57 -1.83 11.35 11.59
N SER A 58 -0.77 12.03 11.98
CA SER A 58 0.61 11.55 11.89
C SER A 58 1.50 12.36 12.84
N ARG A 59 2.74 11.93 13.04
CA ARG A 59 3.73 12.74 13.77
C ARG A 59 4.11 14.01 13.00
N PHE A 60 4.00 14.00 11.67
CA PHE A 60 4.40 15.09 10.77
C PHE A 60 5.80 15.64 11.11
N SER A 61 6.78 14.72 11.27
CA SER A 61 8.18 15.08 11.56
C SER A 61 8.79 16.00 10.51
N ASP A 62 8.26 15.95 9.28
CA ASP A 62 8.47 16.92 8.21
C ASP A 62 7.14 17.63 7.95
N SER A 63 7.16 18.97 7.91
CA SER A 63 5.95 19.78 7.71
C SER A 63 5.36 19.64 6.30
N VAL A 64 6.15 19.25 5.30
CA VAL A 64 5.74 19.19 3.89
C VAL A 64 4.43 18.43 3.69
N HIS A 65 4.29 17.27 4.30
CA HIS A 65 3.04 16.50 4.18
C HIS A 65 1.88 17.14 4.93
N ARG A 66 2.15 17.79 6.06
CA ARG A 66 1.12 18.51 6.81
C ARG A 66 0.60 19.70 6.05
N ASP A 67 1.52 20.55 5.57
CA ASP A 67 1.20 21.76 4.79
C ASP A 67 0.41 21.40 3.53
N TYR A 68 0.82 20.32 2.84
CA TYR A 68 0.08 19.78 1.71
C TYR A 68 -1.35 19.37 2.09
N LEU A 69 -1.51 18.60 3.16
CA LEU A 69 -2.81 18.10 3.62
C LEU A 69 -3.74 19.25 4.07
N ASP A 70 -3.19 20.26 4.74
CA ASP A 70 -3.94 21.48 5.10
C ASP A 70 -4.41 22.23 3.83
N THR A 71 -3.54 22.31 2.79
CA THR A 71 -3.88 22.94 1.50
C THR A 71 -5.01 22.23 0.77
N VAL A 72 -5.10 20.91 0.81
CA VAL A 72 -6.19 20.14 0.17
C VAL A 72 -7.46 20.09 1.02
N GLY A 73 -7.46 20.70 2.22
CA GLY A 73 -8.65 20.85 3.07
C GLY A 73 -8.84 19.73 4.10
N ALA A 74 -7.83 18.95 4.40
CA ALA A 74 -7.86 17.99 5.49
C ALA A 74 -7.73 18.70 6.85
N HIS A 75 -8.34 18.12 7.90
CA HIS A 75 -8.02 18.50 9.26
C HIS A 75 -6.80 17.71 9.75
N THR A 76 -5.68 18.39 10.06
CA THR A 76 -4.45 17.69 10.47
C THR A 76 -4.26 17.71 11.99
N ILE A 77 -3.91 16.56 12.57
CA ILE A 77 -3.55 16.41 13.98
C ILE A 77 -2.15 15.80 14.06
N ALA A 78 -1.22 16.54 14.65
CA ALA A 78 0.12 16.01 14.95
C ALA A 78 0.07 15.17 16.23
N ALA A 79 0.29 13.86 16.12
CA ALA A 79 0.27 12.94 17.24
C ALA A 79 1.21 11.75 17.03
N ASP A 80 1.86 11.30 18.09
CA ASP A 80 2.50 9.98 18.12
C ASP A 80 1.45 8.94 18.51
N LEU A 81 1.11 8.06 17.57
CA LEU A 81 0.09 7.04 17.78
C LEU A 81 0.52 5.94 18.79
N LEU A 82 1.81 5.87 19.13
CA LEU A 82 2.30 4.97 20.16
C LEU A 82 2.11 5.57 21.57
N ASP A 83 1.91 6.88 21.69
CA ASP A 83 1.53 7.52 22.95
C ASP A 83 0.05 7.24 23.25
N GLU A 84 -0.20 6.65 24.44
CA GLU A 84 -1.55 6.29 24.89
C GLU A 84 -2.46 7.50 24.99
N THR A 85 -1.97 8.58 25.62
CA THR A 85 -2.76 9.79 25.84
C THR A 85 -3.11 10.47 24.53
N ALA A 86 -2.14 10.53 23.61
CA ALA A 86 -2.36 11.09 22.28
C ALA A 86 -3.41 10.29 21.50
N LEU A 87 -3.31 8.95 21.48
CA LEU A 87 -4.28 8.10 20.78
C LEU A 87 -5.69 8.24 21.37
N GLN A 88 -5.82 8.29 22.71
CA GLN A 88 -7.10 8.43 23.39
C GLN A 88 -7.74 9.80 23.19
N SER A 89 -6.95 10.86 22.96
CA SER A 89 -7.43 12.22 22.75
C SER A 89 -7.97 12.50 21.33
N LEU A 90 -7.74 11.57 20.39
CA LEU A 90 -8.25 11.72 19.02
C LEU A 90 -9.78 11.64 18.98
N PRO A 91 -10.44 12.30 18.00
CA PRO A 91 -11.90 12.33 17.91
C PRO A 91 -12.52 10.96 17.73
N ASP A 92 -13.73 10.78 18.25
CA ASP A 92 -14.57 9.62 17.94
C ASP A 92 -15.16 9.77 16.54
N VAL A 93 -14.99 8.77 15.70
CA VAL A 93 -15.41 8.80 14.31
C VAL A 93 -15.96 7.43 13.87
N PRO A 94 -16.89 7.39 12.90
CA PRO A 94 -17.44 6.12 12.42
C PRO A 94 -16.54 5.36 11.43
N TYR A 95 -15.52 6.02 10.85
CA TYR A 95 -14.69 5.43 9.79
C TYR A 95 -13.21 5.68 10.06
N VAL A 96 -12.41 4.62 10.12
CA VAL A 96 -10.99 4.71 10.42
C VAL A 96 -10.15 3.94 9.40
N PHE A 97 -9.13 4.60 8.84
CA PHE A 97 -8.01 3.94 8.17
C PHE A 97 -6.83 3.82 9.12
N ILE A 98 -6.26 2.62 9.24
CA ILE A 98 -4.99 2.39 9.93
C ILE A 98 -3.93 2.10 8.88
N LEU A 99 -3.18 3.14 8.49
CA LEU A 99 -2.09 3.07 7.50
C LEU A 99 -0.71 3.06 8.15
N ALA A 100 -0.64 3.36 9.44
CA ALA A 100 0.61 3.39 10.16
C ALA A 100 1.38 2.08 10.03
N GLY A 101 2.67 2.17 9.71
CA GLY A 101 3.51 1.01 9.52
C GLY A 101 4.98 1.40 9.39
N TYR A 102 5.86 0.47 9.76
CA TYR A 102 7.31 0.64 9.75
C TYR A 102 7.93 -0.47 8.88
N LYS A 103 8.36 -0.13 7.68
CA LYS A 103 9.01 -1.07 6.73
C LYS A 103 10.46 -0.68 6.49
N PHE A 104 10.68 0.53 5.99
CA PHE A 104 12.02 1.01 5.65
C PHE A 104 12.81 1.31 6.92
N GLY A 105 13.99 0.69 7.06
CA GLY A 105 14.80 0.77 8.28
C GLY A 105 14.33 -0.16 9.40
N SER A 106 13.51 -1.19 9.10
CA SER A 106 13.08 -2.20 10.08
C SER A 106 14.23 -3.08 10.54
N THR A 107 15.23 -3.33 9.70
CA THR A 107 16.45 -4.05 10.08
C THR A 107 17.29 -3.21 11.05
N GLY A 108 17.50 -3.73 12.25
CA GLY A 108 18.20 -3.03 13.35
C GLY A 108 17.32 -2.07 14.17
N ASN A 109 16.00 -2.11 13.96
CA ASN A 109 14.99 -1.37 14.74
C ASN A 109 13.76 -2.26 14.97
N GLU A 110 13.99 -3.48 15.41
CA GLU A 110 12.98 -4.53 15.53
C GLU A 110 11.89 -4.12 16.53
N GLU A 111 12.24 -3.50 17.66
CA GLU A 111 11.29 -3.07 18.69
C GLU A 111 10.32 -2.00 18.14
N ALA A 112 10.83 -1.01 17.42
CA ALA A 112 10.00 0.03 16.81
C ALA A 112 9.13 -0.55 15.68
N THR A 113 9.65 -1.55 14.95
CA THR A 113 8.92 -2.28 13.93
C THR A 113 7.73 -3.04 14.53
N TRP A 114 7.94 -3.80 15.59
CA TRP A 114 6.87 -4.53 16.28
C TRP A 114 5.89 -3.59 16.99
N ALA A 115 6.38 -2.54 17.64
CA ALA A 115 5.52 -1.55 18.27
C ALA A 115 4.56 -0.91 17.24
N THR A 116 5.08 -0.53 16.07
CA THR A 116 4.28 0.15 15.04
C THR A 116 3.40 -0.82 14.25
N ASN A 117 3.90 -2.02 13.92
CA ASN A 117 3.19 -2.94 13.03
C ASN A 117 2.24 -3.89 13.76
N THR A 118 2.47 -4.15 15.05
CA THR A 118 1.72 -5.15 15.84
C THR A 118 0.91 -4.50 16.96
N TYR A 119 1.56 -3.75 17.83
CA TYR A 119 0.93 -3.20 19.03
C TYR A 119 -0.01 -2.04 18.70
N LEU A 120 0.44 -1.08 17.89
CA LEU A 120 -0.36 0.10 17.53
C LEU A 120 -1.69 -0.26 16.84
N PRO A 121 -1.77 -1.10 15.80
CA PRO A 121 -3.05 -1.39 15.16
C PRO A 121 -4.05 -2.08 16.10
N ALA A 122 -3.60 -2.95 17.00
CA ALA A 122 -4.46 -3.56 18.01
C ALA A 122 -5.08 -2.49 18.94
N ARG A 123 -4.25 -1.56 19.42
CA ARG A 123 -4.71 -0.45 20.26
C ARG A 123 -5.68 0.49 19.53
N ALA A 124 -5.41 0.77 18.25
CA ALA A 124 -6.30 1.58 17.44
C ALA A 124 -7.68 0.89 17.28
N VAL A 125 -7.73 -0.41 17.03
CA VAL A 125 -9.01 -1.15 16.98
C VAL A 125 -9.70 -1.14 18.34
N SER A 126 -8.96 -1.34 19.43
CA SER A 126 -9.52 -1.27 20.79
C SER A 126 -10.06 0.12 21.14
N ARG A 127 -9.44 1.20 20.63
CA ARG A 127 -9.90 2.60 20.81
C ARG A 127 -11.16 2.89 19.99
N TYR A 128 -11.25 2.37 18.76
CA TYR A 128 -12.33 2.67 17.81
C TYR A 128 -13.33 1.51 17.66
N ARG A 129 -13.83 0.97 18.77
CA ARG A 129 -14.68 -0.24 18.82
C ARG A 129 -15.97 -0.11 18.01
N ASP A 130 -16.53 1.09 17.94
CA ASP A 130 -17.80 1.36 17.28
C ASP A 130 -17.62 1.81 15.81
N ALA A 131 -16.37 1.92 15.34
CA ALA A 131 -16.06 2.35 13.99
C ALA A 131 -15.94 1.16 13.01
N ARG A 132 -16.12 1.43 11.72
CA ARG A 132 -15.66 0.54 10.65
C ARG A 132 -14.20 0.84 10.33
N ILE A 133 -13.36 -0.18 10.32
CA ILE A 133 -11.91 0.00 10.25
C ILE A 133 -11.32 -0.71 9.03
N VAL A 134 -10.59 0.04 8.20
CA VAL A 134 -9.75 -0.49 7.13
C VAL A 134 -8.30 -0.49 7.62
N TYR A 135 -7.76 -1.67 7.89
CA TYR A 135 -6.38 -1.85 8.37
C TYR A 135 -5.47 -2.30 7.22
N LEU A 136 -4.48 -1.49 6.90
CA LEU A 136 -3.49 -1.79 5.85
C LEU A 136 -2.40 -2.70 6.40
N SER A 137 -2.42 -3.96 5.99
CA SER A 137 -1.38 -4.96 6.20
C SER A 137 -0.48 -5.12 4.97
N SER A 138 0.10 -6.27 4.75
CA SER A 138 1.06 -6.54 3.68
C SER A 138 0.93 -7.95 3.12
N GLY A 139 1.13 -8.12 1.81
CA GLY A 139 1.29 -9.43 1.19
C GLY A 139 2.53 -10.20 1.66
N ASN A 140 3.50 -9.53 2.29
CA ASN A 140 4.68 -10.20 2.85
C ASN A 140 4.36 -11.22 3.97
N VAL A 141 3.11 -11.28 4.43
CA VAL A 141 2.66 -12.31 5.39
C VAL A 141 2.56 -13.71 4.77
N TYR A 142 2.56 -13.81 3.44
CA TYR A 142 2.50 -15.08 2.72
C TYR A 142 3.89 -15.68 2.44
N PRO A 143 3.97 -17.00 2.21
CA PRO A 143 5.18 -17.61 1.66
C PRO A 143 5.43 -17.18 0.21
N PHE A 144 6.61 -17.48 -0.29
CA PHE A 144 6.87 -17.48 -1.74
C PHE A 144 6.17 -18.69 -2.37
N VAL A 145 5.40 -18.43 -3.43
CA VAL A 145 4.68 -19.45 -4.17
C VAL A 145 5.28 -19.63 -5.57
N SER A 146 4.89 -20.71 -6.30
CA SER A 146 5.36 -20.91 -7.68
C SER A 146 5.12 -19.67 -8.54
N GLY A 147 6.11 -19.29 -9.36
CA GLY A 147 5.99 -18.20 -10.31
C GLY A 147 4.87 -18.41 -11.36
N ASP A 148 4.50 -19.66 -11.62
CA ASP A 148 3.41 -20.03 -12.54
C ASP A 148 2.05 -20.13 -11.84
N SER A 149 1.98 -19.84 -10.53
CA SER A 149 0.70 -19.88 -9.78
C SER A 149 -0.09 -18.58 -9.92
N ALA A 150 -1.37 -18.63 -9.61
CA ALA A 150 -2.21 -17.44 -9.51
C ALA A 150 -1.96 -16.61 -8.23
N GLY A 151 -0.96 -16.95 -7.41
CA GLY A 151 -0.66 -16.28 -6.15
C GLY A 151 -1.45 -16.79 -4.95
N SER A 152 -1.05 -16.37 -3.75
CA SER A 152 -1.68 -16.74 -2.48
C SER A 152 -3.05 -16.11 -2.33
N ARG A 153 -4.03 -16.90 -1.87
CA ARG A 153 -5.40 -16.46 -1.54
C ARG A 153 -5.50 -16.05 -0.09
N GLU A 154 -6.57 -15.37 0.29
CA GLU A 154 -6.80 -14.86 1.65
C GLU A 154 -6.87 -15.97 2.71
N GLU A 155 -7.38 -17.14 2.34
CA GLU A 155 -7.49 -18.34 3.20
C GLU A 155 -6.21 -19.19 3.26
N ASP A 156 -5.21 -18.93 2.40
CA ASP A 156 -3.98 -19.70 2.40
C ASP A 156 -3.14 -19.46 3.65
N ALA A 157 -2.34 -20.47 3.99
CA ALA A 157 -1.44 -20.41 5.13
C ALA A 157 -0.45 -19.25 4.99
N THR A 158 -0.24 -18.53 6.08
CA THR A 158 0.78 -17.47 6.16
C THR A 158 2.11 -18.06 6.64
N ASP A 159 3.22 -17.61 6.02
CA ASP A 159 4.59 -18.00 6.38
C ASP A 159 5.55 -16.81 6.14
N PRO A 160 5.48 -15.78 7.02
CA PRO A 160 6.20 -14.53 6.83
C PRO A 160 7.70 -14.68 7.02
N VAL A 161 8.50 -14.12 6.11
CA VAL A 161 9.95 -14.10 6.17
C VAL A 161 10.45 -12.75 6.67
N GLY A 162 11.24 -12.78 7.76
CA GLY A 162 11.89 -11.59 8.37
C GLY A 162 10.97 -10.80 9.31
N GLU A 163 11.58 -9.91 10.08
CA GLU A 163 10.95 -9.15 11.17
C GLU A 163 9.76 -8.29 10.71
N TYR A 164 9.91 -7.62 9.58
CA TYR A 164 8.82 -6.81 9.03
C TYR A 164 7.57 -7.65 8.74
N ALA A 165 7.72 -8.75 8.03
CA ALA A 165 6.60 -9.60 7.64
C ALA A 165 5.94 -10.27 8.87
N GLN A 166 6.76 -10.75 9.82
CA GLN A 166 6.28 -11.35 11.07
C GLN A 166 5.52 -10.32 11.93
N SER A 167 6.04 -9.10 12.06
CA SER A 167 5.37 -8.04 12.80
C SER A 167 4.02 -7.64 12.17
N ARG A 168 3.91 -7.66 10.83
CA ARG A 168 2.64 -7.44 10.12
C ARG A 168 1.63 -8.55 10.41
N LEU A 169 2.07 -9.81 10.36
CA LEU A 169 1.21 -10.94 10.72
C LEU A 169 0.78 -10.86 12.20
N GLY A 170 1.70 -10.51 13.10
CA GLY A 170 1.39 -10.26 14.51
C GLY A 170 0.29 -9.20 14.67
N GLY A 171 0.38 -8.10 13.91
CA GLY A 171 -0.67 -7.07 13.86
C GLY A 171 -2.02 -7.60 13.39
N GLU A 172 -2.05 -8.39 12.30
CA GLU A 172 -3.29 -9.02 11.83
C GLU A 172 -3.94 -9.91 12.90
N ARG A 173 -3.14 -10.69 13.62
CA ARG A 173 -3.65 -11.59 14.69
C ARG A 173 -4.27 -10.81 15.84
N LEU A 174 -3.62 -9.72 16.27
CA LEU A 174 -4.15 -8.88 17.35
C LEU A 174 -5.36 -8.07 16.90
N VAL A 175 -5.35 -7.52 15.69
CA VAL A 175 -6.52 -6.83 15.10
C VAL A 175 -7.73 -7.78 15.00
N ALA A 176 -7.52 -9.01 14.54
CA ALA A 176 -8.59 -10.01 14.48
C ALA A 176 -9.11 -10.40 15.88
N PHE A 177 -8.22 -10.47 16.87
CA PHE A 177 -8.59 -10.72 18.26
C PHE A 177 -9.47 -9.58 18.80
N GLU A 178 -9.04 -8.33 18.67
CA GLU A 178 -9.78 -7.15 19.13
C GLU A 178 -11.14 -7.03 18.41
N SER A 179 -11.15 -7.24 17.09
CA SER A 179 -12.39 -7.26 16.30
C SER A 179 -13.40 -8.28 16.86
N LYS A 180 -12.94 -9.51 17.10
CA LYS A 180 -13.79 -10.58 17.64
C LYS A 180 -14.28 -10.29 19.06
N CYS A 181 -13.40 -9.76 19.94
CA CYS A 181 -13.73 -9.49 21.33
C CYS A 181 -14.79 -8.39 21.49
N HIS A 182 -14.75 -7.38 20.61
CA HIS A 182 -15.59 -6.20 20.72
C HIS A 182 -16.70 -6.10 19.66
N GLY A 183 -16.73 -7.03 18.70
CA GLY A 183 -17.67 -6.95 17.57
C GLY A 183 -17.31 -5.85 16.56
N THR A 184 -16.10 -5.27 16.63
CA THR A 184 -15.66 -4.17 15.78
C THR A 184 -15.54 -4.62 14.33
N PRO A 185 -16.24 -3.98 13.37
CA PRO A 185 -16.14 -4.34 11.97
C PRO A 185 -14.79 -3.89 11.39
N VAL A 186 -13.95 -4.85 10.98
CA VAL A 186 -12.61 -4.58 10.41
C VAL A 186 -12.45 -5.30 9.09
N ILE A 187 -11.74 -4.70 8.15
CA ILE A 187 -11.13 -5.38 7.01
C ILE A 187 -9.61 -5.20 7.05
N THR A 188 -8.90 -6.32 7.04
CA THR A 188 -7.43 -6.38 6.91
C THR A 188 -7.06 -6.46 5.44
N VAL A 189 -6.35 -5.46 4.93
CA VAL A 189 -5.96 -5.34 3.53
C VAL A 189 -4.51 -5.76 3.37
N ARG A 190 -4.26 -6.89 2.73
CA ARG A 190 -2.91 -7.38 2.41
C ARG A 190 -2.43 -6.76 1.12
N LEU A 191 -1.81 -5.58 1.23
CA LEU A 191 -1.25 -4.87 0.09
C LEU A 191 0.07 -5.52 -0.35
N PHE A 192 0.19 -5.79 -1.65
CA PHE A 192 1.43 -6.21 -2.28
C PHE A 192 2.24 -5.00 -2.73
N TYR A 193 2.52 -4.84 -4.01
CA TYR A 193 3.31 -3.72 -4.51
C TYR A 193 2.39 -2.65 -5.12
N ALA A 194 2.18 -1.54 -4.41
CA ALA A 194 1.55 -0.35 -4.98
C ALA A 194 2.61 0.52 -5.66
N THR A 195 2.53 0.59 -6.99
CA THR A 195 3.46 1.31 -7.86
C THR A 195 2.94 2.69 -8.22
N GLU A 196 3.82 3.67 -8.19
CA GLU A 196 3.63 5.00 -8.78
C GLU A 196 4.95 5.47 -9.41
N LEU A 197 4.98 6.57 -10.15
CA LEU A 197 6.12 6.90 -11.01
C LEU A 197 7.44 7.19 -10.26
N ARG A 198 7.38 7.47 -8.96
CA ARG A 198 8.56 7.74 -8.12
C ARG A 198 8.98 6.53 -7.29
N TYR A 199 8.20 5.40 -7.34
CA TYR A 199 8.41 4.24 -6.48
C TYR A 199 7.70 3.00 -7.04
N GLY A 200 8.31 1.84 -6.90
CA GLY A 200 7.73 0.55 -7.23
C GLY A 200 8.69 -0.33 -8.02
N ILE A 201 8.34 -1.60 -8.23
CA ILE A 201 9.20 -2.55 -8.96
C ILE A 201 9.47 -2.06 -10.38
N ILE A 202 8.44 -1.58 -11.09
CA ILE A 202 8.61 -1.05 -12.45
C ILE A 202 9.53 0.16 -12.44
N HIS A 203 9.40 1.07 -11.45
CA HIS A 203 10.31 2.21 -11.28
C HIS A 203 11.76 1.74 -11.11
N ASP A 204 12.00 0.78 -10.20
CA ASP A 204 13.34 0.29 -9.94
C ASP A 204 13.96 -0.36 -11.20
N VAL A 205 13.19 -1.18 -11.91
CA VAL A 205 13.65 -1.87 -13.14
C VAL A 205 13.91 -0.87 -14.26
N VAL A 206 12.97 0.04 -14.57
CA VAL A 206 13.11 1.03 -15.65
C VAL A 206 14.29 1.97 -15.39
N THR A 207 14.46 2.39 -14.12
CA THR A 207 15.59 3.25 -13.73
C THR A 207 16.92 2.54 -13.94
N ARG A 208 17.05 1.27 -13.53
CA ARG A 208 18.28 0.47 -13.74
C ARG A 208 18.58 0.27 -15.22
N VAL A 209 17.57 -0.03 -16.05
CA VAL A 209 17.77 -0.10 -17.52
C VAL A 209 18.25 1.23 -18.06
N HIS A 210 17.64 2.35 -17.63
CA HIS A 210 18.02 3.69 -18.08
C HIS A 210 19.45 4.04 -17.70
N GLN A 211 19.92 3.64 -16.52
CA GLN A 211 21.26 3.89 -15.99
C GLN A 211 22.30 2.85 -16.46
N GLY A 212 21.89 1.75 -17.09
CA GLY A 212 22.78 0.64 -17.46
C GLY A 212 23.26 -0.16 -16.25
N GLU A 213 22.49 -0.17 -15.18
CA GLU A 213 22.75 -0.94 -13.97
C GLU A 213 22.22 -2.37 -14.06
N THR A 214 22.75 -3.26 -13.20
CA THR A 214 22.33 -4.66 -13.16
C THR A 214 20.94 -4.82 -12.56
N ILE A 215 20.15 -5.73 -13.12
CA ILE A 215 18.84 -6.17 -12.64
C ILE A 215 18.97 -7.61 -12.16
N ASP A 216 18.78 -7.82 -10.86
CA ASP A 216 18.82 -9.15 -10.26
C ASP A 216 17.48 -9.86 -10.48
N LEU A 217 17.56 -11.06 -11.09
CA LEU A 217 16.41 -11.89 -11.41
C LEU A 217 16.05 -12.92 -10.33
N SER A 218 16.69 -12.90 -9.17
CA SER A 218 16.44 -13.88 -8.10
C SER A 218 14.99 -13.90 -7.59
N MET A 219 14.24 -12.80 -7.79
CA MET A 219 12.79 -12.74 -7.69
C MET A 219 12.22 -12.46 -9.09
N GLY A 220 12.06 -13.53 -9.89
CA GLY A 220 11.75 -13.41 -11.32
C GLY A 220 10.33 -12.91 -11.64
N HIS A 221 9.40 -12.99 -10.67
CA HIS A 221 8.01 -12.60 -10.86
C HIS A 221 7.50 -11.71 -9.73
N ALA A 222 6.55 -10.85 -10.07
CA ALA A 222 5.82 -10.03 -9.11
C ALA A 222 4.44 -9.69 -9.65
N ASN A 223 3.47 -9.46 -8.79
CA ASN A 223 2.29 -8.71 -9.18
C ASN A 223 2.22 -7.39 -8.42
N GLN A 224 1.66 -6.40 -9.06
CA GLN A 224 1.63 -5.04 -8.56
C GLN A 224 0.36 -4.33 -9.02
N ILE A 225 0.01 -3.26 -8.37
CA ILE A 225 -1.16 -2.43 -8.69
C ILE A 225 -0.73 -0.96 -8.85
N TRP A 226 -1.38 -0.23 -9.76
CA TRP A 226 -1.26 1.22 -9.77
C TRP A 226 -1.73 1.80 -8.44
N GLN A 227 -0.94 2.70 -7.82
CA GLN A 227 -1.29 3.23 -6.50
C GLN A 227 -2.64 3.98 -6.52
N GLY A 228 -2.98 4.67 -7.60
CA GLY A 228 -4.28 5.32 -7.74
C GLY A 228 -5.46 4.35 -7.66
N ASP A 229 -5.35 3.16 -8.29
CA ASP A 229 -6.36 2.11 -8.20
C ASP A 229 -6.42 1.51 -6.80
N ALA A 230 -5.27 1.28 -6.17
CA ALA A 230 -5.21 0.80 -4.80
C ALA A 230 -5.94 1.76 -3.83
N LEU A 231 -5.75 3.08 -3.99
CA LEU A 231 -6.43 4.10 -3.18
C LEU A 231 -7.95 4.12 -3.45
N ASN A 232 -8.36 3.99 -4.72
CA ASN A 232 -9.77 3.90 -5.10
C ASN A 232 -10.44 2.66 -4.48
N TYR A 233 -9.77 1.50 -4.50
CA TYR A 233 -10.27 0.31 -3.82
C TYR A 233 -10.38 0.51 -2.31
N MET A 234 -9.34 1.04 -1.66
CA MET A 234 -9.35 1.28 -0.21
C MET A 234 -10.51 2.19 0.21
N ALA A 235 -10.78 3.27 -0.52
CA ALA A 235 -11.90 4.19 -0.24
C ALA A 235 -13.29 3.51 -0.32
N ARG A 236 -13.40 2.35 -0.96
CA ARG A 236 -14.63 1.56 -1.14
C ARG A 236 -14.76 0.39 -0.17
N MET A 237 -13.82 0.19 0.76
CA MET A 237 -13.75 -1.02 1.60
C MET A 237 -14.59 -0.96 2.89
N PHE A 238 -15.07 0.19 3.34
CA PHE A 238 -15.85 0.26 4.57
C PHE A 238 -17.09 -0.66 4.61
N PRO A 239 -17.85 -0.85 3.52
CA PRO A 239 -18.96 -1.81 3.51
C PRO A 239 -18.52 -3.27 3.67
N LEU A 240 -17.26 -3.60 3.38
CA LEU A 240 -16.69 -4.95 3.48
C LEU A 240 -16.15 -5.27 4.88
N CYS A 241 -16.11 -4.29 5.79
CA CYS A 241 -15.70 -4.51 7.18
C CYS A 241 -16.64 -5.47 7.89
N ALA A 242 -16.10 -6.46 8.57
CA ALA A 242 -16.85 -7.48 9.30
C ALA A 242 -16.21 -7.80 10.67
N SER A 243 -16.97 -8.46 11.54
CA SER A 243 -16.46 -9.07 12.77
C SER A 243 -16.90 -10.53 12.83
N PRO A 244 -15.96 -11.50 12.94
CA PRO A 244 -14.50 -11.33 12.95
C PRO A 244 -13.97 -10.62 11.71
N ALA A 245 -12.78 -10.00 11.84
CA ALA A 245 -12.18 -9.20 10.79
C ALA A 245 -12.10 -9.95 9.45
N ALA A 246 -12.60 -9.33 8.38
CA ALA A 246 -12.42 -9.81 7.02
C ALA A 246 -10.97 -9.61 6.56
N VAL A 247 -10.52 -10.39 5.58
CA VAL A 247 -9.21 -10.24 4.93
C VAL A 247 -9.43 -10.08 3.44
N LEU A 248 -8.66 -9.20 2.79
CA LEU A 248 -8.68 -9.00 1.34
C LEU A 248 -7.28 -8.71 0.81
N ASN A 249 -6.87 -9.43 -0.23
CA ASN A 249 -5.64 -9.14 -0.96
C ASN A 249 -5.84 -7.92 -1.86
N LEU A 250 -4.84 -7.05 -1.90
CA LEU A 250 -4.84 -5.85 -2.74
C LEU A 250 -3.61 -5.86 -3.64
N THR A 251 -3.81 -6.24 -4.89
CA THR A 251 -2.80 -6.26 -5.94
C THR A 251 -3.47 -6.16 -7.32
N GLY A 252 -2.70 -6.02 -8.39
CA GLY A 252 -3.18 -6.13 -9.77
C GLY A 252 -3.38 -7.58 -10.18
N THR A 253 -4.06 -7.77 -11.29
CA THR A 253 -4.46 -9.09 -11.82
C THR A 253 -3.32 -9.83 -12.53
N GLU A 254 -2.31 -9.09 -13.00
CA GLU A 254 -1.24 -9.66 -13.81
C GLU A 254 -0.05 -10.12 -12.96
N VAL A 255 0.45 -11.32 -13.23
CA VAL A 255 1.77 -11.77 -12.77
C VAL A 255 2.80 -11.35 -13.80
N LEU A 256 3.67 -10.42 -13.42
CA LEU A 256 4.66 -9.82 -14.31
C LEU A 256 6.02 -10.50 -14.16
N SER A 257 6.67 -10.81 -15.28
CA SER A 257 8.07 -11.24 -15.30
C SER A 257 8.99 -10.02 -15.19
N VAL A 258 9.89 -10.01 -14.23
CA VAL A 258 10.91 -8.95 -14.07
C VAL A 258 11.79 -8.83 -15.31
N ARG A 259 12.15 -9.97 -15.93
CA ARG A 259 12.85 -10.02 -17.21
C ARG A 259 12.05 -9.31 -18.31
N ALA A 260 10.78 -9.65 -18.45
CA ALA A 260 9.93 -9.05 -19.49
C ALA A 260 9.75 -7.54 -19.29
N ILE A 261 9.60 -7.07 -18.03
CA ILE A 261 9.60 -5.63 -17.71
C ILE A 261 10.90 -4.96 -18.19
N ALA A 262 12.06 -5.58 -17.89
CA ALA A 262 13.36 -5.03 -18.27
C ALA A 262 13.56 -4.99 -19.79
N GLU A 263 13.21 -6.06 -20.49
CA GLU A 263 13.32 -6.17 -21.95
C GLU A 263 12.41 -5.15 -22.66
N GLN A 264 11.14 -5.02 -22.23
CA GLN A 264 10.21 -4.04 -22.79
C GLN A 264 10.67 -2.60 -22.50
N ALA A 265 11.12 -2.32 -21.25
CA ALA A 265 11.72 -1.04 -20.91
C ALA A 265 12.96 -0.74 -21.78
N GLY A 266 13.78 -1.76 -22.04
CA GLY A 266 14.95 -1.67 -22.89
C GLY A 266 14.60 -1.23 -24.32
N VAL A 267 13.58 -1.85 -24.92
CA VAL A 267 13.06 -1.47 -26.25
C VAL A 267 12.61 0.00 -26.25
N LEU A 268 11.81 0.42 -25.24
CA LEU A 268 11.28 1.77 -25.17
C LEU A 268 12.36 2.84 -24.87
N LEU A 269 13.43 2.46 -24.15
CA LEU A 269 14.56 3.32 -23.80
C LEU A 269 15.66 3.32 -24.89
N GLY A 270 15.64 2.37 -25.83
CA GLY A 270 16.73 2.14 -26.79
C GLY A 270 18.02 1.66 -26.10
N LYS A 271 17.90 0.86 -25.04
CA LYS A 271 19.02 0.34 -24.23
C LYS A 271 18.85 -1.15 -24.00
N GLU A 272 19.95 -1.88 -23.92
CA GLU A 272 19.92 -3.30 -23.58
C GLU A 272 19.98 -3.48 -22.04
N PRO A 273 19.07 -4.23 -21.43
CA PRO A 273 19.09 -4.43 -19.98
C PRO A 273 20.24 -5.37 -19.58
N VAL A 274 20.90 -5.09 -18.47
CA VAL A 274 21.95 -5.93 -17.90
C VAL A 274 21.36 -6.84 -16.82
N LEU A 275 20.97 -8.06 -17.25
CA LEU A 275 20.33 -9.05 -16.37
C LEU A 275 21.38 -9.91 -15.67
N VAL A 276 21.21 -10.15 -14.35
CA VAL A 276 22.11 -10.99 -13.55
C VAL A 276 21.29 -11.94 -12.66
N GLY A 277 21.94 -13.02 -12.22
CA GLY A 277 21.31 -14.04 -11.39
C GLY A 277 20.40 -14.99 -12.17
N GLU A 278 19.89 -15.99 -11.47
CA GLU A 278 18.95 -16.99 -12.00
C GLU A 278 17.58 -16.76 -11.40
N GLU A 279 16.54 -16.92 -12.21
CA GLU A 279 15.16 -16.81 -11.75
C GLU A 279 14.84 -17.96 -10.78
N SER A 280 14.44 -17.62 -9.57
CA SER A 280 13.88 -18.60 -8.64
C SER A 280 12.51 -19.08 -9.17
N GLY A 281 12.23 -20.37 -9.01
CA GLY A 281 10.92 -20.93 -9.36
C GLY A 281 9.78 -20.43 -8.46
N THR A 282 10.05 -19.57 -7.46
CA THR A 282 9.05 -19.04 -6.53
C THR A 282 9.18 -17.54 -6.40
N ALA A 283 8.05 -16.86 -6.14
CA ALA A 283 7.95 -15.42 -5.94
C ALA A 283 6.88 -15.05 -4.89
N LEU A 284 6.90 -13.80 -4.42
CA LEU A 284 5.85 -13.26 -3.58
C LEU A 284 4.69 -12.80 -4.45
N LEU A 285 3.67 -13.64 -4.59
CA LEU A 285 2.51 -13.39 -5.43
C LEU A 285 1.20 -13.48 -4.63
N GLY A 286 0.28 -12.56 -4.89
CA GLY A 286 -1.06 -12.54 -4.33
C GLY A 286 -2.13 -12.78 -5.39
N ASN A 287 -3.15 -13.56 -5.04
CA ASN A 287 -4.35 -13.73 -5.83
C ASN A 287 -5.33 -12.58 -5.53
N CYS A 288 -5.86 -11.93 -6.55
CA CYS A 288 -6.83 -10.83 -6.41
C CYS A 288 -8.23 -11.17 -6.96
N GLU A 289 -8.53 -12.43 -7.21
CA GLU A 289 -9.86 -12.84 -7.72
C GLU A 289 -11.00 -12.31 -6.85
N ARG A 290 -10.86 -12.41 -5.53
CA ARG A 290 -11.85 -11.91 -4.59
C ARG A 290 -11.98 -10.39 -4.63
N LEU A 291 -10.88 -9.66 -4.80
CA LEU A 291 -10.90 -8.20 -4.96
C LEU A 291 -11.71 -7.81 -6.20
N VAL A 292 -11.43 -8.47 -7.32
CA VAL A 292 -12.13 -8.24 -8.60
C VAL A 292 -13.60 -8.59 -8.50
N GLU A 293 -13.95 -9.70 -7.85
CA GLU A 293 -15.34 -10.12 -7.63
C GLU A 293 -16.15 -9.04 -6.86
N VAL A 294 -15.58 -8.46 -5.80
CA VAL A 294 -16.32 -7.55 -4.92
C VAL A 294 -16.21 -6.08 -5.31
N LEU A 295 -15.14 -5.66 -5.98
CA LEU A 295 -14.86 -4.26 -6.30
C LEU A 295 -14.64 -3.97 -7.79
N GLY A 296 -14.59 -4.99 -8.65
CA GLY A 296 -14.33 -4.85 -10.10
C GLY A 296 -12.83 -4.83 -10.42
N GLU A 297 -12.51 -4.73 -11.71
CA GLU A 297 -11.15 -4.73 -12.22
C GLU A 297 -10.41 -3.41 -12.00
N CYS A 298 -9.06 -3.44 -12.06
CA CYS A 298 -8.21 -2.25 -12.07
C CYS A 298 -8.49 -1.41 -13.33
N GLU A 299 -8.39 -0.08 -13.19
CA GLU A 299 -8.54 0.84 -14.33
C GLU A 299 -7.23 0.96 -15.14
N VAL A 300 -6.07 0.75 -14.50
CA VAL A 300 -4.75 0.99 -15.10
C VAL A 300 -3.98 -0.32 -15.23
N GLY A 301 -3.70 -0.74 -16.48
CA GLY A 301 -2.93 -1.94 -16.80
C GLY A 301 -1.41 -1.71 -16.79
N PHE A 302 -0.66 -2.81 -16.88
CA PHE A 302 0.80 -2.81 -16.87
C PHE A 302 1.41 -1.96 -17.98
N GLU A 303 0.94 -2.13 -19.23
CA GLU A 303 1.49 -1.42 -20.40
C GLU A 303 1.40 0.11 -20.25
N GLU A 304 0.30 0.59 -19.69
CA GLU A 304 0.10 2.02 -19.46
C GLU A 304 1.05 2.54 -18.38
N ILE A 305 1.22 1.78 -17.28
CA ILE A 305 2.18 2.12 -16.21
C ILE A 305 3.60 2.13 -16.76
N LEU A 306 3.98 1.14 -17.57
CA LEU A 306 5.32 1.05 -18.14
C LEU A 306 5.60 2.24 -19.06
N GLY A 307 4.66 2.60 -19.94
CA GLY A 307 4.80 3.76 -20.81
C GLY A 307 5.02 5.06 -20.02
N TRP A 308 4.19 5.33 -19.01
CA TRP A 308 4.38 6.51 -18.14
C TRP A 308 5.69 6.48 -17.37
N MET A 309 6.11 5.31 -16.92
CA MET A 309 7.36 5.15 -16.16
C MET A 309 8.58 5.43 -17.02
N VAL A 310 8.58 4.96 -18.26
CA VAL A 310 9.66 5.23 -19.22
C VAL A 310 9.74 6.72 -19.52
N ASP A 311 8.62 7.40 -19.78
CA ASP A 311 8.61 8.85 -20.00
C ASP A 311 9.12 9.59 -18.75
N TRP A 312 8.64 9.23 -17.57
CA TRP A 312 9.05 9.83 -16.30
C TRP A 312 10.55 9.73 -16.06
N VAL A 313 11.13 8.55 -16.28
CA VAL A 313 12.58 8.33 -16.10
C VAL A 313 13.42 9.05 -17.17
N LYS A 314 12.97 9.05 -18.43
CA LYS A 314 13.63 9.79 -19.54
C LYS A 314 13.69 11.29 -19.27
N GLU A 315 12.63 11.85 -18.71
CA GLU A 315 12.52 13.29 -18.40
C GLU A 315 13.23 13.67 -17.08
N GLY A 316 13.87 12.72 -16.40
CA GLY A 316 14.58 12.95 -15.14
C GLY A 316 13.62 13.18 -13.96
N GLY A 317 12.45 12.58 -14.02
CA GLY A 317 11.45 12.66 -12.95
C GLY A 317 11.99 12.19 -11.59
N ARG A 318 11.55 12.83 -10.52
CA ARG A 318 12.04 12.56 -9.16
C ARG A 318 11.74 11.13 -8.72
N SER A 319 12.68 10.48 -8.04
CA SER A 319 12.50 9.25 -7.29
C SER A 319 12.30 9.56 -5.80
N LEU A 320 11.54 8.70 -5.09
CA LEU A 320 11.46 8.77 -3.61
C LEU A 320 12.75 8.30 -2.92
N GLY A 321 13.72 7.77 -3.67
CA GLY A 321 14.99 7.26 -3.11
C GLY A 321 14.81 6.07 -2.16
N LYS A 322 13.74 5.33 -2.31
CA LYS A 322 13.39 4.16 -1.47
C LYS A 322 13.24 2.93 -2.37
N PRO A 323 14.34 2.22 -2.70
CA PRO A 323 14.24 1.01 -3.52
C PRO A 323 13.31 -0.01 -2.86
N THR A 324 12.55 -0.73 -3.67
CA THR A 324 11.58 -1.71 -3.15
C THR A 324 12.24 -2.87 -2.44
N GLY A 325 13.46 -3.23 -2.86
CA GLY A 325 14.16 -4.43 -2.41
C GLY A 325 13.40 -5.71 -2.79
N TYR A 326 12.64 -5.67 -3.90
CA TYR A 326 11.79 -6.79 -4.35
C TYR A 326 12.58 -8.07 -4.57
N GLU A 327 13.85 -7.94 -4.98
CA GLU A 327 14.80 -9.05 -5.19
C GLU A 327 15.20 -9.75 -3.89
N LYS A 328 15.02 -9.11 -2.74
CA LYS A 328 15.45 -9.65 -1.44
C LYS A 328 14.51 -10.73 -0.93
N ARG A 329 15.02 -11.94 -0.80
CA ARG A 329 14.29 -13.08 -0.25
C ARG A 329 14.47 -13.28 1.25
N SER A 330 15.34 -12.50 1.89
CA SER A 330 15.67 -12.60 3.33
C SER A 330 14.71 -11.84 4.25
N GLY A 331 13.77 -11.05 3.69
CA GLY A 331 12.85 -10.20 4.47
C GLY A 331 13.54 -9.03 5.21
N LYS A 332 14.74 -8.63 4.80
CA LYS A 332 15.47 -7.47 5.34
C LYS A 332 15.17 -6.24 4.49
N PHE A 333 14.65 -5.19 5.13
CA PHE A 333 14.26 -3.93 4.49
C PHE A 333 14.95 -2.73 5.15
#